data_49dc02c7923527b8d8f451aa36707367
#
_entry.id   49dc02c7923527b8d8f451aa36707367
#
_cell.length_a   1.000
_cell.length_b   1.000
_cell.length_c   1.000
_cell.angle_alpha   90.00
_cell.angle_beta   90.00
_cell.angle_gamma   90.00
#
_symmetry.space_group_name_H-M   'P 1'
#
loop_
_entity.id
_entity.type
_entity.pdbx_description
1 polymer ?
#
loop_
_entity_poly.entity_id
_entity_poly.type
_entity_poly.pdbx_seq_one_letter_code
_entity_poly.pdbx_strand_id
1 'polypeptide(L)'
;MIVYDKLGILLKSRKMQWKDLCGAGLSINTPTKISRNRTMNTENIDKVCSFLHVQPSEIMEWIPDEEYDRRKTENQKSERAKIEAQIAELQAKLKRL
;
A
#
# COMPACT_ATOMS: atom_id res chain seq x y z
N MET A 1 -2.70 3.85 15.55
CA MET A 1 -2.98 3.02 14.34
C MET A 1 -1.69 2.40 13.82
N ILE A 2 -1.67 1.10 13.66
CA ILE A 2 -0.54 0.42 13.01
C ILE A 2 -0.74 0.48 11.50
N VAL A 3 0.27 0.95 10.77
CA VAL A 3 0.22 1.05 9.31
C VAL A 3 1.42 0.32 8.68
N TYR A 4 1.25 -0.12 7.44
CA TYR A 4 2.25 -0.88 6.70
C TYR A 4 2.75 -0.12 5.46
N ASP A 5 2.73 1.21 5.52
CA ASP A 5 3.18 2.06 4.41
C ASP A 5 4.65 1.80 4.07
N LYS A 6 5.48 1.55 5.08
CA LYS A 6 6.88 1.20 4.89
C LYS A 6 7.07 -0.09 4.08
N LEU A 7 6.20 -1.08 4.28
CA LEU A 7 6.24 -2.32 3.50
C LEU A 7 5.94 -2.06 2.03
N GLY A 8 4.93 -1.23 1.74
CA GLY A 8 4.62 -0.83 0.36
C GLY A 8 5.79 -0.14 -0.32
N ILE A 9 6.46 0.77 0.37
CA ILE A 9 7.65 1.47 -0.13
C ILE A 9 8.80 0.48 -0.37
N LEU A 10 9.03 -0.44 0.57
CA LEU A 10 10.08 -1.45 0.47
C LEU A 10 9.85 -2.37 -0.74
N LEU A 11 8.63 -2.86 -0.93
CA LEU A 11 8.28 -3.70 -2.07
C LEU A 11 8.54 -2.96 -3.39
N LYS A 12 8.11 -1.71 -3.46
CA LYS A 12 8.31 -0.87 -4.63
C LYS A 12 9.80 -0.65 -4.94
N SER A 13 10.62 -0.44 -3.91
CA SER A 13 12.07 -0.27 -4.06
C SER A 13 12.76 -1.55 -4.57
N ARG A 14 12.19 -2.72 -4.28
CA ARG A 14 12.69 -4.03 -4.73
C ARG A 14 12.02 -4.50 -6.03
N LYS A 15 11.18 -3.67 -6.65
CA LYS A 15 10.40 -3.98 -7.85
C LYS A 15 9.49 -5.19 -7.64
N MET A 16 8.93 -5.32 -6.45
CA MET A 16 8.00 -6.38 -6.08
C MET A 16 6.58 -5.83 -5.97
N GLN A 17 5.61 -6.72 -6.13
CA GLN A 17 4.18 -6.41 -5.94
C GLN A 17 3.68 -7.05 -4.65
N TRP A 18 2.52 -6.58 -4.16
CA TRP A 18 1.91 -7.15 -2.96
C TRP A 18 1.65 -8.66 -3.10
N LYS A 19 1.25 -9.12 -4.28
CA LYS A 19 0.99 -10.54 -4.55
C LYS A 19 2.24 -11.41 -4.40
N ASP A 20 3.43 -10.84 -4.56
CA ASP A 20 4.69 -11.57 -4.41
C ASP A 20 4.92 -12.02 -2.97
N LEU A 21 4.25 -11.40 -1.99
CA LEU A 21 4.29 -11.81 -0.60
C LEU A 21 3.66 -13.19 -0.36
N CYS A 22 2.86 -13.70 -1.30
CA CYS A 22 2.34 -15.07 -1.21
C CYS A 22 3.47 -16.09 -1.22
N GLY A 23 4.64 -15.77 -1.79
CA GLY A 23 5.84 -16.59 -1.72
C GLY A 23 6.39 -16.79 -0.31
N ALA A 24 6.00 -15.94 0.64
CA ALA A 24 6.38 -16.09 2.04
C ALA A 24 5.54 -17.14 2.80
N GLY A 25 4.54 -17.72 2.16
CA GLY A 25 3.62 -18.67 2.77
C GLY A 25 2.35 -18.02 3.30
N LEU A 26 2.03 -16.82 2.88
CA LEU A 26 0.80 -16.12 3.23
C LEU A 26 -0.37 -16.59 2.36
N SER A 27 -1.59 -16.53 2.89
CA SER A 27 -2.78 -16.82 2.10
C SER A 27 -2.97 -15.72 1.03
N ILE A 28 -3.67 -16.06 -0.06
CA ILE A 28 -3.85 -15.18 -1.21
C ILE A 28 -4.50 -13.83 -0.84
N ASN A 29 -5.31 -13.79 0.21
CA ASN A 29 -6.00 -12.58 0.66
C ASN A 29 -5.17 -11.71 1.61
N THR A 30 -4.11 -12.26 2.20
CA THR A 30 -3.30 -11.56 3.21
C THR A 30 -2.58 -10.33 2.66
N PRO A 31 -1.92 -10.37 1.49
CA PRO A 31 -1.29 -9.17 0.94
C PRO A 31 -2.26 -8.00 0.72
N THR A 32 -3.49 -8.29 0.27
CA THR A 32 -4.52 -7.26 0.10
C THR A 32 -4.92 -6.64 1.44
N LYS A 33 -5.06 -7.46 2.50
CA LYS A 33 -5.35 -6.96 3.85
C LYS A 33 -4.24 -6.06 4.37
N ILE A 34 -2.98 -6.43 4.16
CA ILE A 34 -1.83 -5.64 4.57
C ILE A 34 -1.82 -4.29 3.83
N SER A 35 -2.08 -4.29 2.53
CA SER A 35 -2.11 -3.06 1.73
C SER A 35 -3.20 -2.09 2.19
N ARG A 36 -4.25 -2.59 2.86
CA ARG A 36 -5.33 -1.79 3.43
C ARG A 36 -5.17 -1.52 4.93
N ASN A 37 -3.99 -1.78 5.49
CA ASN A 37 -3.69 -1.59 6.91
C ASN A 37 -4.64 -2.36 7.84
N ARG A 38 -5.06 -3.56 7.41
CA ARG A 38 -5.84 -4.47 8.24
C ARG A 38 -4.94 -5.19 9.25
N THR A 39 -5.56 -5.73 10.30
CA THR A 39 -4.81 -6.47 11.32
C THR A 39 -4.13 -7.71 10.74
N MET A 40 -2.91 -7.95 11.19
CA MET A 40 -2.12 -9.10 10.79
C MET A 40 -1.53 -9.73 12.06
N ASN A 41 -1.57 -11.07 12.17
CA ASN A 41 -0.99 -11.74 13.33
C ASN A 41 0.55 -11.76 13.25
N THR A 42 1.19 -12.00 14.41
CA THR A 42 2.65 -12.01 14.49
C THR A 42 3.30 -13.11 13.67
N GLU A 43 2.59 -14.23 13.45
CA GLU A 43 3.08 -15.31 12.58
C GLU A 43 3.24 -14.84 11.14
N ASN A 44 2.28 -14.09 10.62
CA ASN A 44 2.37 -13.51 9.28
C ASN A 44 3.46 -12.43 9.21
N ILE A 45 3.62 -11.63 10.24
CA ILE A 45 4.71 -10.64 10.34
C ILE A 45 6.06 -11.36 10.26
N ASP A 46 6.22 -12.45 11.00
CA ASP A 46 7.43 -13.27 10.97
C ASP A 46 7.73 -13.81 9.56
N LYS A 47 6.70 -14.33 8.88
CA LYS A 47 6.84 -14.84 7.51
C LYS A 47 7.31 -13.76 6.54
N VAL A 48 6.73 -12.55 6.62
CA VAL A 48 7.12 -11.44 5.76
C VAL A 48 8.56 -11.01 6.05
N CYS A 49 8.92 -10.87 7.31
CA CYS A 49 10.28 -10.50 7.71
C CYS A 49 11.32 -11.52 7.26
N SER A 50 11.02 -12.81 7.41
CA SER A 50 11.90 -13.89 6.93
C SER A 50 12.07 -13.88 5.42
N PHE A 51 10.97 -13.67 4.70
CA PHE A 51 10.99 -13.65 3.24
C PHE A 51 11.80 -12.48 2.69
N LEU A 52 11.65 -11.29 3.28
CA LEU A 52 12.34 -10.08 2.83
C LEU A 52 13.68 -9.83 3.54
N HIS A 53 14.00 -10.60 4.58
CA HIS A 53 15.19 -10.41 5.44
C HIS A 53 15.23 -9.00 6.05
N VAL A 54 14.14 -8.58 6.67
CA VAL A 54 14.01 -7.27 7.30
C VAL A 54 13.45 -7.39 8.72
N GLN A 55 13.58 -6.32 9.48
CA GLN A 55 13.01 -6.24 10.83
C GLN A 55 11.57 -5.74 10.77
N PRO A 56 10.71 -6.07 11.76
CA PRO A 56 9.34 -5.56 11.79
C PRO A 56 9.24 -4.03 11.70
N SER A 57 10.18 -3.30 12.26
CA SER A 57 10.22 -1.83 12.18
C SER A 57 10.43 -1.30 10.77
N GLU A 58 10.89 -2.12 9.85
CA GLU A 58 11.10 -1.74 8.44
C GLU A 58 9.85 -1.94 7.59
N ILE A 59 8.84 -2.66 8.10
CA ILE A 59 7.61 -2.96 7.37
C ILE A 59 6.37 -2.33 8.00
N MET A 60 6.42 -1.94 9.28
CA MET A 60 5.27 -1.37 9.98
C MET A 60 5.70 -0.28 10.94
N GLU A 61 4.75 0.61 11.29
CA GLU A 61 4.95 1.67 12.25
C GLU A 61 3.63 2.01 12.96
N TRP A 62 3.73 2.62 14.13
CA TRP A 62 2.56 3.17 14.80
C TRP A 62 2.50 4.67 14.55
N ILE A 63 1.32 5.17 14.20
CA ILE A 63 1.06 6.60 14.05
C ILE A 63 -0.21 6.96 14.81
N PRO A 64 -0.35 8.24 15.26
CA PRO A 64 -1.62 8.71 15.82
C PRO A 64 -2.77 8.59 14.81
N ASP A 65 -3.99 8.38 15.31
CA ASP A 65 -5.16 8.25 14.46
C ASP A 65 -5.41 9.50 13.61
N GLU A 66 -5.10 10.68 14.14
CA GLU A 66 -5.21 11.95 13.41
C GLU A 66 -4.30 11.98 12.19
N GLU A 67 -3.07 11.48 12.33
CA GLU A 67 -2.15 11.39 11.20
C GLU A 67 -2.58 10.36 10.17
N TYR A 68 -3.14 9.24 10.63
CA TYR A 68 -3.69 8.23 9.74
C TYR A 68 -4.80 8.79 8.87
N ASP A 69 -5.74 9.53 9.49
CA ASP A 69 -6.84 10.17 8.77
C ASP A 69 -6.32 11.20 7.76
N ARG A 70 -5.30 11.97 8.12
CA ARG A 70 -4.67 12.94 7.23
C ARG A 70 -4.03 12.26 6.02
N ARG A 71 -3.27 11.18 6.22
CA ARG A 71 -2.64 10.42 5.13
C ARG A 71 -3.68 9.82 4.20
N LYS A 72 -4.75 9.28 4.75
CA LYS A 72 -5.87 8.73 3.99
C LYS A 72 -6.55 9.78 3.13
N THR A 73 -6.76 10.97 3.67
CA THR A 73 -7.36 12.10 2.94
C THR A 73 -6.45 12.58 1.81
N GLU A 74 -5.14 12.71 2.05
CA GLU A 74 -4.17 13.10 1.04
C GLU A 74 -4.12 12.10 -0.12
N ASN A 75 -4.13 10.80 0.17
CA ASN A 75 -4.17 9.77 -0.85
C ASN A 75 -5.44 9.85 -1.71
N GLN A 76 -6.59 10.10 -1.10
CA GLN A 76 -7.85 10.28 -1.82
C GLN A 76 -7.82 11.51 -2.73
N LYS A 77 -7.29 12.63 -2.26
CA LYS A 77 -7.14 13.86 -3.07
C LYS A 77 -6.21 13.62 -4.26
N SER A 78 -5.11 12.93 -4.05
CA SER A 78 -4.15 12.61 -5.11
C SER A 78 -4.77 11.74 -6.20
N GLU A 79 -5.55 10.73 -5.82
CA GLU A 79 -6.25 9.87 -6.77
C GLU A 79 -7.32 10.63 -7.57
N ARG A 80 -8.09 11.50 -6.90
CA ARG A 80 -9.10 12.35 -7.57
C ARG A 80 -8.45 13.28 -8.58
N ALA A 81 -7.34 13.91 -8.23
CA ALA A 81 -6.61 14.80 -9.14
C ALA A 81 -6.14 14.07 -10.40
N LYS A 82 -5.65 12.83 -10.28
CA LYS A 82 -5.25 12.00 -11.42
C LYS A 82 -6.43 11.64 -12.32
N ILE A 83 -7.56 11.28 -11.72
CA ILE A 83 -8.78 10.92 -12.47
C ILE A 83 -9.32 12.14 -13.21
N GLU A 84 -9.38 13.29 -12.56
CA GLU A 84 -9.84 14.55 -13.18
C GLU A 84 -8.94 14.96 -14.36
N ALA A 85 -7.63 14.83 -14.22
CA ALA A 85 -6.70 15.11 -15.30
C ALA A 85 -6.91 14.19 -16.50
N GLN A 86 -7.15 12.90 -16.28
CA GLN A 86 -7.43 11.92 -17.33
C GLN A 86 -8.74 12.23 -18.06
N ILE A 87 -9.78 12.61 -17.32
CA ILE A 87 -11.07 12.99 -17.89
C ILE A 87 -10.91 14.24 -18.75
N ALA A 88 -10.18 15.24 -18.29
CA ALA A 88 -9.92 16.47 -19.06
C ALA A 88 -9.19 16.18 -20.37
N GLU A 89 -8.19 15.29 -20.35
CA GLU A 89 -7.47 14.88 -21.56
C GLU A 89 -8.39 14.18 -22.57
N LEU A 90 -9.23 13.27 -22.10
CA LEU A 90 -10.18 12.55 -22.95
C LEU A 90 -11.19 13.50 -23.58
N GLN A 91 -11.71 14.47 -22.82
CA GLN A 91 -12.62 15.48 -23.33
C GLN A 91 -11.95 16.39 -24.35
N ALA A 92 -10.70 16.76 -24.16
CA ALA A 92 -9.94 17.56 -25.12
C ALA A 92 -9.72 16.81 -26.43
N LYS A 93 -9.45 15.51 -26.38
CA LYS A 93 -9.31 14.66 -27.57
C LYS A 93 -10.63 14.53 -28.34
N LEU A 94 -11.74 14.40 -27.61
CA LEU A 94 -13.07 14.32 -28.24
C LEU A 94 -13.47 15.63 -28.93
N LYS A 95 -13.06 16.77 -28.38
CA LYS A 95 -13.35 18.09 -28.99
C LYS A 95 -12.54 18.36 -30.26
N ARG A 96 -11.42 17.67 -30.43
CA ARG A 96 -10.57 17.82 -31.62
C ARG A 96 -11.00 16.94 -32.81
N LEU A 97 -11.88 15.99 -32.52
CA LEU A 97 -12.47 15.12 -33.54
C LEU A 97 -13.79 15.70 -34.05
#